data_ebbeb3326a6e219d17a76c0d25d121a9
#
_entry.id   ebbeb3326a6e219d17a76c0d25d121a9
#
_cell.length_a   1.000
_cell.length_b   1.000
_cell.length_c   1.000
_cell.angle_alpha   90.00
_cell.angle_beta   90.00
_cell.angle_gamma   90.00
#
_symmetry.space_group_name_H-M   'P 1'
#
loop_
_entity.id
_entity.type
_entity.pdbx_description
1 polymer ?
#
loop_
_entity_poly.entity_id
_entity_poly.type
_entity_poly.pdbx_seq_one_letter_code
_entity_poly.pdbx_strand_id
1 'polypeptide(L)'
;MYGLQRLCYGPLRPIEIEQLYEKGWFAVTETCLAMTIFREEVGPWFLVMFVALITGKVWGWIGDGRVEILEQQPPANPRLFHFRLSVSLTVSVLYDIWMMSYTINTVIQQARPNMMVMFLFEFTILTTSSLSTACRYLISLHEARVVKKQTRERLIERRREVREERAQVIRQREEAAAAAAAGGEEHDAAISTEPLPSEDDVEEMDIEVPGWETKGQWILTLDLITG
;
A
#
# COMPACT_ATOMS: atom_id res chain seq x y z
N MET A 1 -2.14 10.34 22.85
CA MET A 1 -2.43 9.70 21.57
C MET A 1 -2.43 10.64 20.37
N TYR A 2 -3.09 11.77 20.38
CA TYR A 2 -3.15 12.72 19.24
C TYR A 2 -1.79 13.12 18.65
N GLY A 3 -0.78 13.39 19.49
CA GLY A 3 0.55 13.79 19.00
C GLY A 3 1.29 12.67 18.25
N LEU A 4 1.23 11.45 18.77
CA LEU A 4 1.90 10.29 18.17
C LEU A 4 1.22 9.89 16.84
N GLN A 5 -0.11 9.93 16.81
CA GLN A 5 -0.91 9.69 15.62
C GLN A 5 -0.58 10.71 14.51
N ARG A 6 -0.50 12.00 14.86
CA ARG A 6 -0.17 13.05 13.89
C ARG A 6 1.26 12.93 13.35
N LEU A 7 2.17 12.42 14.18
CA LEU A 7 3.56 12.16 13.78
C LEU A 7 3.65 10.96 12.81
N CYS A 8 2.97 9.84 13.13
CA CYS A 8 3.08 8.59 12.38
C CYS A 8 2.18 8.54 11.14
N TYR A 9 0.92 8.99 11.25
CA TYR A 9 -0.07 8.86 10.18
C TYR A 9 -0.47 10.20 9.53
N GLY A 10 -0.11 11.34 10.12
CA GLY A 10 -0.54 12.67 9.66
C GLY A 10 -2.00 12.99 10.03
N PRO A 11 -2.62 14.01 9.39
CA PRO A 11 -4.01 14.34 9.62
C PRO A 11 -4.92 13.25 9.05
N LEU A 12 -5.89 12.78 9.85
CA LEU A 12 -6.92 11.84 9.43
C LEU A 12 -7.98 12.56 8.58
N ARG A 13 -8.51 11.86 7.58
CA ARG A 13 -9.66 12.34 6.80
C ARG A 13 -10.95 12.19 7.64
N PRO A 14 -11.99 13.02 7.41
CA PRO A 14 -13.26 12.91 8.14
C PRO A 14 -13.89 11.51 8.09
N ILE A 15 -13.82 10.84 6.94
CA ILE A 15 -14.32 9.48 6.72
C ILE A 15 -13.57 8.46 7.60
N GLU A 16 -12.25 8.59 7.72
CA GLU A 16 -11.43 7.70 8.57
C GLU A 16 -11.81 7.85 10.05
N ILE A 17 -12.12 9.07 10.48
CA ILE A 17 -12.56 9.36 11.85
C ILE A 17 -13.92 8.71 12.12
N GLU A 18 -14.86 8.80 11.19
CA GLU A 18 -16.18 8.21 11.30
C GLU A 18 -16.12 6.68 11.41
N GLN A 19 -15.38 6.04 10.51
CA GLN A 19 -15.12 4.60 10.56
C GLN A 19 -14.44 4.17 11.87
N LEU A 20 -13.52 4.98 12.39
CA LEU A 20 -12.84 4.71 13.64
C LEU A 20 -13.80 4.78 14.84
N TYR A 21 -14.72 5.74 14.85
CA TYR A 21 -15.77 5.82 15.87
C TYR A 21 -16.70 4.61 15.81
N GLU A 22 -17.12 4.21 14.63
CA GLU A 22 -17.99 3.04 14.44
C GLU A 22 -17.32 1.75 14.93
N LYS A 23 -16.11 1.46 14.44
CA LYS A 23 -15.31 0.30 14.88
C LYS A 23 -15.03 0.36 16.40
N GLY A 24 -14.72 1.54 16.93
CA GLY A 24 -14.47 1.75 18.35
C GLY A 24 -15.71 1.46 19.20
N TRP A 25 -16.88 1.88 18.76
CA TRP A 25 -18.13 1.60 19.45
C TRP A 25 -18.41 0.09 19.51
N PHE A 26 -18.25 -0.63 18.39
CA PHE A 26 -18.40 -2.09 18.38
C PHE A 26 -17.42 -2.79 19.32
N ALA A 27 -16.14 -2.41 19.32
CA ALA A 27 -15.14 -3.01 20.19
C ALA A 27 -15.43 -2.76 21.69
N VAL A 28 -15.92 -1.58 22.05
CA VAL A 28 -16.34 -1.29 23.44
C VAL A 28 -17.54 -2.12 23.82
N THR A 29 -18.54 -2.25 22.96
CA THR A 29 -19.75 -3.06 23.22
C THR A 29 -19.40 -4.53 23.39
N GLU A 30 -18.57 -5.09 22.53
CA GLU A 30 -18.07 -6.46 22.61
C GLU A 30 -17.35 -6.73 23.94
N THR A 31 -16.48 -5.82 24.35
CA THR A 31 -15.76 -5.94 25.62
C THR A 31 -16.68 -5.77 26.83
N CYS A 32 -17.71 -4.90 26.77
CA CYS A 32 -18.71 -4.80 27.82
C CYS A 32 -19.49 -6.10 27.99
N LEU A 33 -19.80 -6.80 26.89
CA LEU A 33 -20.42 -8.13 26.95
C LEU A 33 -19.49 -9.15 27.63
N ALA A 34 -18.21 -9.17 27.27
CA ALA A 34 -17.22 -10.03 27.91
C ALA A 34 -17.07 -9.72 29.42
N MET A 35 -17.11 -8.44 29.80
CA MET A 35 -17.13 -8.03 31.23
C MET A 35 -18.30 -8.63 32.03
N THR A 36 -19.46 -8.81 31.41
CA THR A 36 -20.63 -9.41 32.13
C THR A 36 -20.38 -10.87 32.45
N ILE A 37 -19.61 -11.59 31.64
CA ILE A 37 -19.27 -13.01 31.84
C ILE A 37 -18.23 -13.16 32.97
N PHE A 38 -17.23 -12.28 32.98
CA PHE A 38 -16.10 -12.32 33.93
C PHE A 38 -16.26 -11.34 35.11
N ARG A 39 -17.46 -11.05 35.52
CA ARG A 39 -17.81 -10.03 36.52
C ARG A 39 -17.00 -10.10 37.80
N GLU A 40 -16.65 -11.31 38.27
CA GLU A 40 -15.95 -11.52 39.53
C GLU A 40 -14.44 -11.19 39.46
N GLU A 41 -13.86 -11.14 38.27
CA GLU A 41 -12.42 -10.92 38.04
C GLU A 41 -12.09 -9.48 37.60
N VAL A 42 -13.09 -8.60 37.51
CA VAL A 42 -12.89 -7.22 37.07
C VAL A 42 -12.13 -6.42 38.12
N GLY A 43 -10.86 -6.19 37.90
CA GLY A 43 -9.96 -5.42 38.75
C GLY A 43 -9.22 -4.30 37.94
N PRO A 44 -8.39 -3.52 38.67
CA PRO A 44 -7.59 -2.47 38.00
C PRO A 44 -6.71 -3.00 36.87
N TRP A 45 -6.22 -4.23 36.99
CA TRP A 45 -5.40 -4.91 35.99
C TRP A 45 -6.17 -5.17 34.68
N PHE A 46 -7.43 -5.56 34.80
CA PHE A 46 -8.32 -5.67 33.65
C PHE A 46 -8.41 -4.38 32.86
N LEU A 47 -8.60 -3.26 33.55
CA LEU A 47 -8.73 -1.96 32.91
C LEU A 47 -7.44 -1.58 32.14
N VAL A 48 -6.27 -1.88 32.69
CA VAL A 48 -4.98 -1.65 32.04
C VAL A 48 -4.88 -2.49 30.76
N MET A 49 -5.18 -3.79 30.83
CA MET A 49 -5.16 -4.70 29.67
C MET A 49 -6.16 -4.29 28.61
N PHE A 50 -7.35 -3.87 29.03
CA PHE A 50 -8.38 -3.36 28.12
C PHE A 50 -7.95 -2.08 27.38
N VAL A 51 -7.40 -1.10 28.09
CA VAL A 51 -6.89 0.13 27.47
C VAL A 51 -5.74 -0.19 26.51
N ALA A 52 -4.88 -1.14 26.87
CA ALA A 52 -3.80 -1.60 25.99
C ALA A 52 -4.37 -2.23 24.71
N LEU A 53 -5.38 -3.10 24.83
CA LEU A 53 -6.05 -3.75 23.70
C LEU A 53 -6.70 -2.71 22.75
N ILE A 54 -7.52 -1.81 23.29
CA ILE A 54 -8.17 -0.76 22.50
C ILE A 54 -7.13 0.14 21.81
N THR A 55 -6.04 0.44 22.49
CA THR A 55 -4.94 1.21 21.88
C THR A 55 -4.35 0.50 20.68
N GLY A 56 -4.08 -0.80 20.79
CA GLY A 56 -3.59 -1.62 19.68
C GLY A 56 -4.61 -1.72 18.53
N LYS A 57 -5.89 -1.99 18.83
CA LYS A 57 -6.97 -2.03 17.83
C LYS A 57 -7.08 -0.71 17.05
N VAL A 58 -7.15 0.43 17.74
CA VAL A 58 -7.22 1.75 17.10
C VAL A 58 -6.02 2.02 16.22
N TRP A 59 -4.83 1.67 16.69
CA TRP A 59 -3.60 1.86 15.92
C TRP A 59 -3.57 0.98 14.66
N GLY A 60 -3.97 -0.29 14.78
CA GLY A 60 -4.09 -1.23 13.66
C GLY A 60 -5.09 -0.76 12.60
N TRP A 61 -6.29 -0.32 13.00
CA TRP A 61 -7.31 0.18 12.06
C TRP A 61 -6.86 1.41 11.28
N ILE A 62 -6.11 2.32 11.90
CA ILE A 62 -5.54 3.48 11.18
C ILE A 62 -4.49 3.00 10.17
N GLY A 63 -3.65 2.03 10.56
CA GLY A 63 -2.64 1.43 9.67
C GLY A 63 -3.27 0.76 8.45
N ASP A 64 -4.31 -0.04 8.68
CA ASP A 64 -5.06 -0.74 7.64
C ASP A 64 -5.69 0.22 6.64
N GLY A 65 -6.42 1.24 7.13
CA GLY A 65 -6.99 2.28 6.27
C GLY A 65 -5.95 3.04 5.45
N ARG A 66 -4.73 3.23 5.97
CA ARG A 66 -3.63 3.87 5.21
C ARG A 66 -3.05 2.97 4.13
N VAL A 67 -2.99 1.66 4.36
CA VAL A 67 -2.58 0.68 3.34
C VAL A 67 -3.63 0.59 2.24
N GLU A 68 -4.91 0.57 2.59
CA GLU A 68 -6.02 0.58 1.62
C GLU A 68 -6.01 1.83 0.73
N ILE A 69 -5.78 3.02 1.30
CA ILE A 69 -5.64 4.25 0.51
C ILE A 69 -4.43 4.19 -0.43
N LEU A 70 -3.32 3.60 0.00
CA LEU A 70 -2.13 3.42 -0.83
C LEU A 70 -2.41 2.56 -2.07
N GLU A 71 -3.25 1.53 -1.92
CA GLU A 71 -3.65 0.67 -3.03
C GLU A 71 -4.55 1.38 -4.05
N GLN A 72 -5.36 2.35 -3.58
CA GLN A 72 -6.31 3.07 -4.42
C GLN A 72 -5.71 4.31 -5.09
N GLN A 73 -4.78 5.01 -4.44
CA GLN A 73 -4.25 6.28 -4.91
C GLN A 73 -2.75 6.44 -4.60
N PRO A 74 -1.92 6.83 -5.59
CA PRO A 74 -0.51 7.12 -5.33
C PRO A 74 -0.37 8.39 -4.46
N PRO A 75 0.47 8.37 -3.41
CA PRO A 75 0.65 9.49 -2.51
C PRO A 75 1.47 10.63 -3.16
N ALA A 76 1.10 11.88 -2.85
CA ALA A 76 1.79 13.08 -3.36
C ALA A 76 3.28 13.14 -2.99
N ASN A 77 3.66 12.64 -1.80
CA ASN A 77 5.04 12.54 -1.32
C ASN A 77 5.39 11.08 -0.98
N PRO A 78 5.76 10.24 -1.97
CA PRO A 78 5.88 8.79 -1.76
C PRO A 78 6.94 8.40 -0.72
N ARG A 79 8.09 9.06 -0.68
CA ARG A 79 9.19 8.69 0.23
C ARG A 79 8.84 8.88 1.71
N LEU A 80 8.30 10.04 2.08
CA LEU A 80 7.91 10.34 3.46
C LEU A 80 6.72 9.48 3.91
N PHE A 81 5.76 9.28 3.00
CA PHE A 81 4.59 8.45 3.27
C PHE A 81 5.01 7.00 3.56
N HIS A 82 5.80 6.39 2.68
CA HIS A 82 6.27 5.01 2.87
C HIS A 82 7.13 4.85 4.12
N PHE A 83 8.01 5.80 4.42
CA PHE A 83 8.81 5.75 5.64
C PHE A 83 7.95 5.78 6.91
N ARG A 84 7.02 6.73 7.00
CA ARG A 84 6.11 6.88 8.15
C ARG A 84 5.22 5.64 8.32
N LEU A 85 4.65 5.15 7.22
CA LEU A 85 3.77 3.98 7.23
C LEU A 85 4.55 2.71 7.62
N SER A 86 5.74 2.50 7.05
CA SER A 86 6.60 1.36 7.39
C SER A 86 6.98 1.34 8.88
N VAL A 87 7.43 2.47 9.43
CA VAL A 87 7.75 2.59 10.86
C VAL A 87 6.53 2.31 11.72
N SER A 88 5.38 2.88 11.36
CA SER A 88 4.14 2.71 12.12
C SER A 88 3.65 1.25 12.12
N LEU A 89 3.66 0.57 10.97
CA LEU A 89 3.30 -0.84 10.87
C LEU A 89 4.28 -1.73 11.65
N THR A 90 5.58 -1.46 11.58
CA THR A 90 6.59 -2.21 12.33
C THR A 90 6.36 -2.07 13.85
N VAL A 91 6.11 -0.85 14.33
CA VAL A 91 5.80 -0.60 15.74
C VAL A 91 4.51 -1.31 16.16
N SER A 92 3.47 -1.31 15.31
CA SER A 92 2.22 -2.04 15.56
C SER A 92 2.46 -3.54 15.75
N VAL A 93 3.11 -4.17 14.79
CA VAL A 93 3.39 -5.62 14.84
C VAL A 93 4.25 -5.99 16.05
N LEU A 94 5.28 -5.20 16.36
CA LEU A 94 6.12 -5.44 17.54
C LEU A 94 5.34 -5.29 18.85
N TYR A 95 4.47 -4.28 18.93
CA TYR A 95 3.61 -4.07 20.09
C TYR A 95 2.67 -5.25 20.29
N ASP A 96 2.00 -5.71 19.23
CA ASP A 96 1.03 -6.80 19.27
C ASP A 96 1.70 -8.13 19.65
N ILE A 97 2.86 -8.44 19.08
CA ILE A 97 3.66 -9.64 19.43
C ILE A 97 4.11 -9.57 20.88
N TRP A 98 4.54 -8.40 21.35
CA TRP A 98 4.96 -8.23 22.74
C TRP A 98 3.80 -8.47 23.72
N MET A 99 2.64 -7.87 23.46
CA MET A 99 1.43 -8.06 24.28
C MET A 99 0.92 -9.49 24.24
N MET A 100 0.92 -10.13 23.07
CA MET A 100 0.56 -11.54 22.92
C MET A 100 1.51 -12.44 23.74
N SER A 101 2.82 -12.24 23.63
CA SER A 101 3.82 -13.00 24.40
C SER A 101 3.65 -12.82 25.91
N TYR A 102 3.37 -11.59 26.35
CA TYR A 102 3.07 -11.29 27.75
C TYR A 102 1.84 -12.06 28.24
N THR A 103 0.76 -12.05 27.46
CA THR A 103 -0.49 -12.72 27.79
C THR A 103 -0.33 -14.24 27.82
N ILE A 104 0.39 -14.84 26.87
CA ILE A 104 0.74 -16.27 26.85
C ILE A 104 1.49 -16.66 28.14
N ASN A 105 2.54 -15.93 28.49
CA ASN A 105 3.33 -16.22 29.68
C ASN A 105 2.47 -16.15 30.96
N THR A 106 1.58 -15.17 31.05
CA THR A 106 0.69 -15.01 32.19
C THR A 106 -0.31 -16.16 32.30
N VAL A 107 -0.91 -16.59 31.18
CA VAL A 107 -1.85 -17.74 31.14
C VAL A 107 -1.15 -19.03 31.55
N ILE A 108 0.08 -19.27 31.06
CA ILE A 108 0.85 -20.48 31.41
C ILE A 108 1.18 -20.51 32.91
N GLN A 109 1.56 -19.37 33.51
CA GLN A 109 1.93 -19.30 34.91
C GLN A 109 0.76 -19.47 35.84
N GLN A 110 -0.43 -19.00 35.48
CA GLN A 110 -1.60 -19.02 36.37
C GLN A 110 -2.33 -20.37 36.39
N ALA A 111 -2.11 -21.26 35.41
CA ALA A 111 -2.66 -22.63 35.31
C ALA A 111 -4.19 -22.78 35.51
N ARG A 112 -4.95 -21.69 35.51
CA ARG A 112 -6.40 -21.62 35.59
C ARG A 112 -6.97 -20.81 34.44
N PRO A 113 -8.13 -21.24 33.88
CA PRO A 113 -8.81 -20.45 32.87
C PRO A 113 -9.34 -19.15 33.49
N ASN A 114 -8.61 -18.08 33.33
CA ASN A 114 -8.94 -16.74 33.81
C ASN A 114 -9.31 -15.86 32.63
N MET A 115 -9.79 -14.65 32.93
CA MET A 115 -10.01 -13.55 32.00
C MET A 115 -8.83 -13.30 31.04
N MET A 116 -7.59 -13.65 31.44
CA MET A 116 -6.40 -13.57 30.59
C MET A 116 -6.47 -14.42 29.32
N VAL A 117 -7.23 -15.50 29.30
CA VAL A 117 -7.47 -16.32 28.11
C VAL A 117 -8.26 -15.53 27.06
N MET A 118 -9.24 -14.71 27.48
CA MET A 118 -9.99 -13.85 26.60
C MET A 118 -9.06 -12.79 25.95
N PHE A 119 -8.24 -12.12 26.75
CA PHE A 119 -7.25 -11.19 26.22
C PHE A 119 -6.25 -11.87 25.28
N LEU A 120 -5.87 -13.12 25.55
CA LEU A 120 -5.01 -13.88 24.65
C LEU A 120 -5.65 -14.05 23.27
N PHE A 121 -6.92 -14.42 23.19
CA PHE A 121 -7.64 -14.50 21.92
C PHE A 121 -7.68 -13.16 21.21
N GLU A 122 -8.00 -12.08 21.90
CA GLU A 122 -8.07 -10.74 21.36
C GLU A 122 -6.71 -10.26 20.80
N PHE A 123 -5.63 -10.46 21.56
CA PHE A 123 -4.28 -10.11 21.09
C PHE A 123 -3.81 -11.03 19.95
N THR A 124 -4.26 -12.28 19.88
CA THR A 124 -3.96 -13.17 18.75
C THR A 124 -4.63 -12.67 17.47
N ILE A 125 -5.92 -12.30 17.56
CA ILE A 125 -6.65 -11.71 16.42
C ILE A 125 -5.97 -10.41 15.98
N LEU A 126 -5.63 -9.54 16.93
CA LEU A 126 -4.96 -8.28 16.66
C LEU A 126 -3.61 -8.48 15.98
N THR A 127 -2.80 -9.42 16.47
CA THR A 127 -1.48 -9.75 15.89
C THR A 127 -1.64 -10.30 14.47
N THR A 128 -2.61 -11.17 14.23
CA THR A 128 -2.89 -11.73 12.90
C THR A 128 -3.33 -10.64 11.93
N SER A 129 -4.24 -9.77 12.34
CA SER A 129 -4.69 -8.62 11.54
C SER A 129 -3.54 -7.66 11.20
N SER A 130 -2.74 -7.29 12.19
CA SER A 130 -1.58 -6.41 12.05
C SER A 130 -0.53 -7.00 11.11
N LEU A 131 -0.28 -8.31 11.19
CA LEU A 131 0.63 -9.02 10.30
C LEU A 131 0.08 -9.07 8.86
N SER A 132 -1.22 -9.31 8.69
CA SER A 132 -1.87 -9.26 7.37
C SER A 132 -1.73 -7.90 6.71
N THR A 133 -2.01 -6.81 7.45
CA THR A 133 -1.84 -5.44 6.96
C THR A 133 -0.39 -5.16 6.56
N ALA A 134 0.58 -5.63 7.35
CA ALA A 134 2.00 -5.51 7.00
C ALA A 134 2.35 -6.29 5.72
N CYS A 135 1.81 -7.50 5.54
CA CYS A 135 1.98 -8.29 4.32
C CYS A 135 1.36 -7.59 3.08
N ARG A 136 0.14 -7.06 3.19
CA ARG A 136 -0.48 -6.27 2.13
C ARG A 136 0.38 -5.08 1.73
N TYR A 137 0.91 -4.36 2.70
CA TYR A 137 1.84 -3.26 2.44
C TYR A 137 3.11 -3.70 1.70
N LEU A 138 3.71 -4.84 2.07
CA LEU A 138 4.88 -5.39 1.38
C LEU A 138 4.56 -5.80 -0.06
N ILE A 139 3.39 -6.39 -0.29
CA ILE A 139 2.89 -6.74 -1.62
C ILE A 139 2.75 -5.49 -2.48
N SER A 140 2.08 -4.44 -1.98
CA SER A 140 1.94 -3.15 -2.66
C SER A 140 3.28 -2.50 -2.99
N LEU A 141 4.25 -2.58 -2.07
CA LEU A 141 5.59 -2.04 -2.29
C LEU A 141 6.36 -2.82 -3.35
N HIS A 142 6.22 -4.15 -3.38
CA HIS A 142 6.82 -5.01 -4.41
C HIS A 142 6.23 -4.70 -5.79
N GLU A 143 4.89 -4.62 -5.88
CA GLU A 143 4.20 -4.24 -7.12
C GLU A 143 4.69 -2.90 -7.66
N ALA A 144 4.74 -1.87 -6.82
CA ALA A 144 5.22 -0.55 -7.22
C ALA A 144 6.66 -0.59 -7.78
N ARG A 145 7.51 -1.48 -7.26
CA ARG A 145 8.87 -1.68 -7.79
C ARG A 145 8.85 -2.38 -9.15
N VAL A 146 8.02 -3.42 -9.30
CA VAL A 146 7.88 -4.18 -10.56
C VAL A 146 7.32 -3.28 -11.66
N VAL A 147 6.22 -2.57 -11.39
CA VAL A 147 5.62 -1.61 -12.32
C VAL A 147 6.63 -0.56 -12.75
N LYS A 148 7.34 0.06 -11.80
CA LYS A 148 8.36 1.07 -12.13
C LYS A 148 9.49 0.52 -12.99
N LYS A 149 9.89 -0.73 -12.79
CA LYS A 149 10.91 -1.39 -13.61
C LYS A 149 10.39 -1.63 -15.03
N GLN A 150 9.20 -2.20 -15.16
CA GLN A 150 8.55 -2.46 -16.44
C GLN A 150 8.30 -1.18 -17.24
N THR A 151 7.79 -0.11 -16.60
CA THR A 151 7.59 1.19 -17.23
C THR A 151 8.90 1.75 -17.77
N ARG A 152 9.99 1.65 -16.99
CA ARG A 152 11.31 2.13 -17.45
C ARG A 152 11.82 1.34 -18.64
N GLU A 153 11.67 0.02 -18.66
CA GLU A 153 12.08 -0.85 -19.76
C GLU A 153 11.29 -0.53 -21.03
N ARG A 154 9.95 -0.43 -20.91
CA ARG A 154 9.06 -0.06 -22.01
C ARG A 154 9.34 1.35 -22.55
N LEU A 155 9.64 2.30 -21.69
CA LEU A 155 9.98 3.66 -22.08
C LEU A 155 11.28 3.69 -22.92
N ILE A 156 12.27 2.89 -22.54
CA ILE A 156 13.52 2.77 -23.29
C ILE A 156 13.28 2.12 -24.66
N GLU A 157 12.47 1.06 -24.73
CA GLU A 157 12.09 0.40 -25.98
C GLU A 157 11.35 1.38 -26.90
N ARG A 158 10.35 2.10 -26.39
CA ARG A 158 9.56 3.07 -27.17
C ARG A 158 10.40 4.22 -27.69
N ARG A 159 11.32 4.74 -26.87
CA ARG A 159 12.27 5.77 -27.33
C ARG A 159 13.22 5.24 -28.41
N ARG A 160 13.58 3.97 -28.38
CA ARG A 160 14.37 3.33 -29.42
C ARG A 160 13.59 3.21 -30.73
N GLU A 161 12.34 2.76 -30.67
CA GLU A 161 11.44 2.67 -31.82
C GLU A 161 11.26 4.03 -32.49
N VAL A 162 10.92 5.07 -31.72
CA VAL A 162 10.78 6.45 -32.22
C VAL A 162 12.08 6.94 -32.90
N ARG A 163 13.22 6.56 -32.36
CA ARG A 163 14.54 6.91 -32.94
C ARG A 163 14.79 6.23 -34.28
N GLU A 164 14.41 4.96 -34.41
CA GLU A 164 14.51 4.19 -35.65
C GLU A 164 13.53 4.70 -36.70
N GLU A 165 12.28 4.99 -36.33
CA GLU A 165 11.28 5.61 -37.20
C GLU A 165 11.78 6.98 -37.74
N ARG A 166 12.32 7.81 -36.86
CA ARG A 166 12.91 9.09 -37.24
C ARG A 166 14.07 8.92 -38.23
N ALA A 167 14.95 7.96 -37.98
CA ALA A 167 16.07 7.69 -38.90
C ALA A 167 15.60 7.20 -40.27
N GLN A 168 14.54 6.39 -40.32
CA GLN A 168 13.94 5.95 -41.61
C GLN A 168 13.30 7.12 -42.38
N VAL A 169 12.55 7.98 -41.68
CA VAL A 169 11.93 9.15 -42.30
C VAL A 169 13.01 10.11 -42.84
N ILE A 170 14.10 10.33 -42.15
CA ILE A 170 15.22 11.17 -42.61
C ILE A 170 15.85 10.56 -43.87
N ARG A 171 16.14 9.25 -43.89
CA ARG A 171 16.69 8.56 -45.07
C ARG A 171 15.77 8.67 -46.29
N GLN A 172 14.47 8.45 -46.08
CA GLN A 172 13.47 8.58 -47.16
C GLN A 172 13.42 10.02 -47.70
N ARG A 173 13.52 11.03 -46.86
CA ARG A 173 13.59 12.44 -47.26
C ARG A 173 14.90 12.77 -48.05
N GLU A 174 16.01 12.20 -47.58
CA GLU A 174 17.29 12.36 -48.27
C GLU A 174 17.31 11.68 -49.67
N GLU A 175 16.77 10.45 -49.75
CA GLU A 175 16.63 9.74 -51.02
C GLU A 175 15.66 10.44 -51.98
N ALA A 176 14.54 10.96 -51.49
CA ALA A 176 13.58 11.73 -52.27
C ALA A 176 14.22 13.05 -52.77
N ALA A 177 14.97 13.74 -51.93
CA ALA A 177 15.70 14.96 -52.30
C ALA A 177 16.79 14.68 -53.32
N ALA A 178 17.54 13.58 -53.20
CA ALA A 178 18.55 13.15 -54.17
C ALA A 178 17.93 12.77 -55.53
N ALA A 179 16.77 12.07 -55.52
CA ALA A 179 16.04 11.74 -56.73
C ALA A 179 15.48 12.99 -57.44
N ALA A 180 14.96 13.96 -56.69
CA ALA A 180 14.49 15.24 -57.23
C ALA A 180 15.65 16.07 -57.85
N ALA A 181 16.85 16.07 -57.24
CA ALA A 181 18.03 16.72 -57.75
C ALA A 181 18.56 16.08 -59.04
N ALA A 182 18.38 14.78 -59.23
CA ALA A 182 18.80 14.04 -60.42
C ALA A 182 17.80 14.17 -61.62
N GLY A 183 16.51 14.51 -61.32
CA GLY A 183 15.44 14.52 -62.32
C GLY A 183 15.18 15.80 -63.06
N GLY A 184 15.81 16.94 -62.73
CA GLY A 184 15.81 18.21 -63.50
C GLY A 184 14.44 18.87 -63.77
N GLU A 185 13.37 18.42 -63.18
CA GLU A 185 12.04 19.05 -63.27
C GLU A 185 11.69 19.72 -61.93
N GLU A 186 11.43 21.03 -62.00
CA GLU A 186 10.79 21.81 -60.94
C GLU A 186 9.37 21.29 -60.72
N HIS A 187 9.28 20.14 -60.11
CA HIS A 187 8.01 19.72 -59.50
C HIS A 187 8.03 20.23 -58.07
N ASP A 188 7.08 21.08 -57.80
CA ASP A 188 6.75 21.61 -56.48
C ASP A 188 6.39 20.44 -55.55
N ALA A 189 7.41 19.60 -55.25
CA ALA A 189 7.29 18.53 -54.30
C ALA A 189 7.09 19.18 -52.95
N ALA A 190 5.83 19.32 -52.55
CA ALA A 190 5.44 19.57 -51.17
C ALA A 190 6.18 18.55 -50.31
N ILE A 191 7.39 18.90 -49.89
CA ILE A 191 8.13 18.19 -48.86
C ILE A 191 7.17 18.22 -47.67
N SER A 192 6.54 17.08 -47.39
CA SER A 192 5.62 16.92 -46.29
C SER A 192 6.33 17.46 -45.03
N THR A 193 5.84 18.64 -44.58
CA THR A 193 6.35 19.36 -43.41
C THR A 193 5.76 18.76 -42.14
N GLU A 194 5.51 17.43 -42.15
CA GLU A 194 5.12 16.75 -40.92
C GLU A 194 6.25 16.83 -39.92
N PRO A 195 5.98 17.29 -38.71
CA PRO A 195 6.98 17.33 -37.65
C PRO A 195 7.55 15.93 -37.42
N LEU A 196 8.86 15.82 -37.33
CA LEU A 196 9.52 14.56 -36.99
C LEU A 196 9.10 14.12 -35.58
N PRO A 197 8.77 12.85 -35.37
CA PRO A 197 8.44 12.34 -34.06
C PRO A 197 9.57 12.65 -33.07
N SER A 198 9.23 13.25 -31.93
CA SER A 198 10.19 13.66 -30.90
C SER A 198 10.30 12.60 -29.84
N GLU A 199 11.51 12.35 -29.34
CA GLU A 199 11.73 11.45 -28.17
C GLU A 199 11.14 12.04 -26.89
N ASP A 200 10.97 13.35 -26.82
CA ASP A 200 10.46 14.07 -25.67
C ASP A 200 8.92 13.99 -25.58
N ASP A 201 8.25 13.63 -26.68
CA ASP A 201 6.80 13.44 -26.72
C ASP A 201 6.35 12.08 -26.12
N VAL A 202 7.28 11.19 -25.79
CA VAL A 202 6.98 9.91 -25.14
C VAL A 202 6.87 10.11 -23.64
N GLU A 203 5.65 10.30 -23.17
CA GLU A 203 5.35 10.45 -21.73
C GLU A 203 5.18 9.09 -21.02
N GLU A 204 5.56 9.04 -19.74
CA GLU A 204 5.41 7.82 -18.90
C GLU A 204 3.93 7.39 -18.75
N MET A 205 2.99 8.34 -18.90
CA MET A 205 1.54 8.08 -18.74
C MET A 205 0.92 7.27 -19.87
N ASP A 206 1.54 7.26 -21.06
CA ASP A 206 1.03 6.55 -22.24
C ASP A 206 1.46 5.08 -22.29
N ILE A 207 2.24 4.63 -21.32
CA ILE A 207 2.81 3.28 -21.31
C ILE A 207 2.00 2.39 -20.37
N GLU A 208 1.15 1.54 -20.95
CA GLU A 208 0.48 0.47 -20.21
C GLU A 208 1.46 -0.68 -19.92
N VAL A 209 1.57 -1.04 -18.65
CA VAL A 209 2.36 -2.20 -18.20
C VAL A 209 1.45 -3.21 -17.49
N PRO A 210 1.65 -4.52 -17.69
CA PRO A 210 0.78 -5.56 -17.11
C PRO A 210 0.88 -5.64 -15.59
N GLY A 211 1.88 -4.99 -14.97
CA GLY A 211 2.08 -5.05 -13.54
C GLY A 211 2.54 -6.43 -13.03
N TRP A 212 2.17 -6.75 -11.79
CA TRP A 212 2.50 -8.04 -11.19
C TRP A 212 1.30 -9.00 -11.31
N GLU A 213 1.36 -9.94 -12.25
CA GLU A 213 0.26 -10.85 -12.62
C GLU A 213 -0.25 -11.70 -11.44
N THR A 214 0.63 -12.09 -10.51
CA THR A 214 0.26 -12.94 -9.37
C THR A 214 -0.25 -12.18 -8.15
N LYS A 215 -0.32 -10.84 -8.18
CA LYS A 215 -0.78 -10.01 -7.06
C LYS A 215 -2.13 -10.45 -6.51
N GLY A 216 -3.11 -10.66 -7.40
CA GLY A 216 -4.47 -11.06 -7.02
C GLY A 216 -4.53 -12.37 -6.23
N GLN A 217 -3.70 -13.35 -6.58
CA GLN A 217 -3.63 -14.63 -5.87
C GLN A 217 -3.07 -14.47 -4.45
N TRP A 218 -2.05 -13.63 -4.26
CA TRP A 218 -1.48 -13.37 -2.94
C TRP A 218 -2.44 -12.61 -2.03
N ILE A 219 -3.18 -11.65 -2.55
CA ILE A 219 -4.21 -10.92 -1.79
C ILE A 219 -5.33 -11.87 -1.38
N LEU A 220 -5.84 -12.69 -2.31
CA LEU A 220 -6.88 -13.69 -2.01
C LEU A 220 -6.44 -14.70 -0.94
N THR A 221 -5.19 -15.16 -0.97
CA THR A 221 -4.67 -16.06 0.07
C THR A 221 -4.57 -15.38 1.43
N LEU A 222 -4.20 -14.11 1.49
CA LEU A 222 -4.18 -13.35 2.73
C LEU A 222 -5.60 -13.14 3.28
N ASP A 223 -6.56 -12.78 2.44
CA ASP A 223 -7.96 -12.60 2.84
C ASP A 223 -8.57 -13.91 3.34
N LEU A 224 -8.22 -15.04 2.74
CA LEU A 224 -8.68 -16.36 3.19
C LEU A 224 -8.14 -16.75 4.58
N ILE A 225 -6.95 -16.28 4.95
CA ILE A 225 -6.31 -16.58 6.24
C ILE A 225 -6.85 -15.65 7.35
N THR A 226 -7.27 -14.44 7.01
CA THR A 226 -7.63 -13.38 7.98
C THR A 226 -9.12 -13.10 8.08
N GLY A 227 -9.95 -13.56 7.13
CA GLY A 227 -11.41 -13.47 7.12
C GLY A 227 -12.03 -14.70 7.71
#